data_4170adba6a1c4a6eb553596715d6c5ef
#
_entry.id   4170adba6a1c4a6eb553596715d6c5ef
#
_cell.length_a   1.000
_cell.length_b   1.000
_cell.length_c   1.000
_cell.angle_alpha   90.00
_cell.angle_beta   90.00
_cell.angle_gamma   90.00
#
_symmetry.space_group_name_H-M   'P 1'
#
loop_
_entity.id
_entity.type
_entity.pdbx_description
1 polymer ?
#
loop_
_entity_poly.entity_id
_entity_poly.type
_entity_poly.pdbx_seq_one_letter_code
_entity_poly.pdbx_strand_id
1 'polypeptide(L)'
;WMIAVGYWKNQTTRLTSGTIGAVLVLAGGLWFMANAGQSIGWVSKTMDQLTQITMGSLAVPYQAVTGDQVQEGGLLSAADQQLINTSNRIWKLFVDRPWTIGELNRENADDIRVTGEEAEEIQKLAREGEVELNVRPGEEWSHLLRQYAPSMPQRDILRKVLGSPDIDHGNHDDLVGHFWGGSAGTRFLIALLALLASFMLLLFVGTISLILVLAQEMALAIIILAPIVFLLGVLPERGFALTRKWVTWLIGTLGTKVVYGFYLGLTLLISDIVARGSGLLVIQQIFVGLLFFCAFLFRKKILQHILSFFEAPTPHQMYQTTKAEVTQHWNETKESWNKTKESWNRTKDKAKQWWPKRKPKPESDEETE
;
A
#
# COMPACT_ATOMS: atom_id res chain seq x y z
N TRP A 1 -27.69 -7.58 37.53
CA TRP A 1 -27.05 -6.50 38.28
C TRP A 1 -27.43 -5.11 37.72
N MET A 2 -27.31 -4.88 36.44
CA MET A 2 -27.67 -3.61 35.78
C MET A 2 -29.15 -3.22 35.94
N ILE A 3 -30.06 -4.20 35.79
CA ILE A 3 -31.50 -4.04 36.01
C ILE A 3 -31.79 -3.64 37.46
N ALA A 4 -31.19 -4.31 38.43
CA ALA A 4 -31.39 -4.03 39.86
C ALA A 4 -30.88 -2.62 40.24
N VAL A 5 -29.66 -2.24 39.75
CA VAL A 5 -29.09 -0.90 40.05
C VAL A 5 -29.87 0.22 39.33
N GLY A 6 -30.31 -0.01 38.10
CA GLY A 6 -31.11 0.96 37.32
C GLY A 6 -32.49 1.18 37.91
N TYR A 7 -33.14 0.12 38.40
CA TYR A 7 -34.42 0.20 39.12
C TYR A 7 -34.30 0.97 40.44
N TRP A 8 -33.22 0.68 41.19
CA TRP A 8 -32.95 1.35 42.46
C TRP A 8 -32.64 2.84 42.30
N LYS A 9 -31.98 3.23 41.20
CA LYS A 9 -31.65 4.64 40.93
C LYS A 9 -32.68 5.38 40.11
N ASN A 10 -33.83 4.77 39.82
CA ASN A 10 -34.90 5.35 38.99
C ASN A 10 -34.45 5.86 37.60
N GLN A 11 -33.44 5.21 37.02
CA GLN A 11 -32.83 5.59 35.71
C GLN A 11 -33.31 4.64 34.59
N THR A 12 -34.62 4.65 34.33
CA THR A 12 -35.24 3.74 33.33
C THR A 12 -34.67 3.88 31.91
N THR A 13 -34.36 5.09 31.49
CA THR A 13 -33.79 5.36 30.14
C THR A 13 -32.38 4.80 29.97
N ARG A 14 -31.54 4.86 30.99
CA ARG A 14 -30.20 4.22 30.94
C ARG A 14 -30.28 2.69 30.97
N LEU A 15 -31.28 2.18 31.68
CA LEU A 15 -31.51 0.75 31.81
C LEU A 15 -31.96 0.15 30.47
N THR A 16 -32.91 0.77 29.78
CA THR A 16 -33.42 0.29 28.48
C THR A 16 -32.36 0.38 27.39
N SER A 17 -31.64 1.50 27.26
CA SER A 17 -30.60 1.65 26.25
C SER A 17 -29.40 0.71 26.47
N GLY A 18 -28.99 0.52 27.72
CA GLY A 18 -27.90 -0.40 28.06
C GLY A 18 -28.27 -1.88 27.83
N THR A 19 -29.51 -2.28 28.15
CA THR A 19 -29.98 -3.66 27.95
C THR A 19 -30.14 -3.98 26.46
N ILE A 20 -30.74 -3.07 25.68
CA ILE A 20 -30.87 -3.23 24.23
C ILE A 20 -29.45 -3.32 23.58
N GLY A 21 -28.52 -2.45 23.98
CA GLY A 21 -27.15 -2.48 23.52
C GLY A 21 -26.45 -3.81 23.81
N ALA A 22 -26.59 -4.32 25.04
CA ALA A 22 -26.02 -5.60 25.44
C ALA A 22 -26.60 -6.79 24.64
N VAL A 23 -27.92 -6.79 24.41
CA VAL A 23 -28.60 -7.83 23.61
C VAL A 23 -28.13 -7.79 22.15
N LEU A 24 -28.03 -6.60 21.56
CA LEU A 24 -27.52 -6.45 20.19
C LEU A 24 -26.06 -6.91 20.05
N VAL A 25 -25.20 -6.55 21.01
CA VAL A 25 -23.80 -6.99 21.02
C VAL A 25 -23.70 -8.51 21.20
N LEU A 26 -24.52 -9.10 22.09
CA LEU A 26 -24.54 -10.53 22.30
C LEU A 26 -25.04 -11.28 21.04
N ALA A 27 -26.13 -10.82 20.45
CA ALA A 27 -26.68 -11.40 19.22
C ALA A 27 -25.68 -11.30 18.06
N GLY A 28 -25.07 -10.12 17.88
CA GLY A 28 -24.02 -9.91 16.87
C GLY A 28 -22.78 -10.77 17.11
N GLY A 29 -22.35 -10.91 18.36
CA GLY A 29 -21.22 -11.74 18.76
C GLY A 29 -21.47 -13.22 18.51
N LEU A 30 -22.64 -13.74 18.88
CA LEU A 30 -23.02 -15.12 18.62
C LEU A 30 -23.13 -15.42 17.13
N TRP A 31 -23.75 -14.50 16.37
CA TRP A 31 -23.82 -14.62 14.91
C TRP A 31 -22.42 -14.64 14.29
N PHE A 32 -21.54 -13.74 14.74
CA PHE A 32 -20.17 -13.67 14.26
C PHE A 32 -19.38 -14.94 14.58
N MET A 33 -19.52 -15.48 15.80
CA MET A 33 -18.85 -16.74 16.20
C MET A 33 -19.40 -17.94 15.40
N ALA A 34 -20.71 -18.01 15.19
CA ALA A 34 -21.32 -19.07 14.38
C ALA A 34 -20.91 -19.03 12.92
N ASN A 35 -20.57 -17.83 12.39
CA ASN A 35 -20.24 -17.61 10.99
C ASN A 35 -18.83 -17.01 10.81
N ALA A 36 -17.87 -17.34 11.68
CA ALA A 36 -16.53 -16.74 11.66
C ALA A 36 -15.82 -16.86 10.31
N GLY A 37 -15.88 -18.02 9.65
CA GLY A 37 -15.30 -18.23 8.33
C GLY A 37 -15.96 -17.37 7.24
N GLN A 38 -17.29 -17.23 7.28
CA GLN A 38 -18.01 -16.36 6.35
C GLN A 38 -17.73 -14.89 6.60
N SER A 39 -17.62 -14.48 7.86
CA SER A 39 -17.33 -13.08 8.24
C SER A 39 -15.95 -12.64 7.78
N ILE A 40 -14.93 -13.50 7.95
CA ILE A 40 -13.58 -13.26 7.43
C ILE A 40 -13.60 -13.20 5.90
N GLY A 41 -14.25 -14.15 5.26
CA GLY A 41 -14.41 -14.21 3.79
C GLY A 41 -15.16 -12.98 3.25
N TRP A 42 -16.20 -12.51 3.96
CA TRP A 42 -16.94 -11.31 3.58
C TRP A 42 -16.08 -10.06 3.63
N VAL A 43 -15.26 -9.89 4.68
CA VAL A 43 -14.36 -8.74 4.79
C VAL A 43 -13.26 -8.78 3.73
N SER A 44 -12.66 -9.95 3.47
CA SER A 44 -11.70 -10.11 2.39
C SER A 44 -12.32 -9.72 1.05
N LYS A 45 -13.51 -10.25 0.74
CA LYS A 45 -14.26 -9.94 -0.48
C LYS A 45 -14.64 -8.46 -0.58
N THR A 46 -15.03 -7.84 0.53
CA THR A 46 -15.31 -6.40 0.58
C THR A 46 -14.04 -5.58 0.32
N MET A 47 -12.91 -6.00 0.87
CA MET A 47 -11.62 -5.37 0.60
C MET A 47 -11.22 -5.45 -0.87
N ASP A 48 -11.44 -6.59 -1.51
CA ASP A 48 -11.18 -6.78 -2.93
C ASP A 48 -12.14 -5.94 -3.78
N GLN A 49 -13.42 -5.90 -3.43
CA GLN A 49 -14.41 -5.04 -4.10
C GLN A 49 -14.08 -3.56 -3.96
N LEU A 50 -13.68 -3.09 -2.78
CA LEU A 50 -13.24 -1.71 -2.57
C LEU A 50 -12.01 -1.37 -3.42
N THR A 51 -11.07 -2.30 -3.57
CA THR A 51 -9.92 -2.13 -4.46
C THR A 51 -10.39 -2.04 -5.92
N GLN A 52 -11.31 -2.92 -6.34
CA GLN A 52 -11.90 -2.90 -7.67
C GLN A 52 -12.63 -1.60 -7.97
N ILE A 53 -13.47 -1.11 -7.05
CA ILE A 53 -14.18 0.17 -7.20
C ILE A 53 -13.17 1.31 -7.31
N THR A 54 -12.14 1.33 -6.46
CA THR A 54 -11.14 2.40 -6.45
C THR A 54 -10.33 2.44 -7.74
N MET A 55 -9.89 1.29 -8.22
CA MET A 55 -9.16 1.18 -9.48
C MET A 55 -10.11 1.40 -10.68
N GLY A 56 -11.36 0.90 -10.62
CA GLY A 56 -12.37 1.08 -11.68
C GLY A 56 -12.80 2.52 -11.87
N SER A 57 -12.92 3.30 -10.80
CA SER A 57 -13.26 4.72 -10.88
C SER A 57 -12.21 5.55 -11.61
N LEU A 58 -10.96 5.08 -11.66
CA LEU A 58 -9.86 5.72 -12.37
C LEU A 58 -9.72 5.23 -13.81
N ALA A 59 -10.33 4.11 -14.18
CA ALA A 59 -10.27 3.57 -15.53
C ALA A 59 -10.99 4.45 -16.55
N VAL A 60 -12.15 4.98 -16.20
CA VAL A 60 -12.96 5.85 -17.09
C VAL A 60 -12.24 7.15 -17.46
N PRO A 61 -11.76 7.97 -16.51
CA PRO A 61 -10.95 9.15 -16.83
C PRO A 61 -9.70 8.80 -17.62
N TYR A 62 -9.10 7.64 -17.32
CA TYR A 62 -7.92 7.19 -18.03
C TYR A 62 -8.23 6.89 -19.51
N GLN A 63 -9.27 6.13 -19.81
CA GLN A 63 -9.69 5.86 -21.20
C GLN A 63 -9.97 7.16 -21.98
N ALA A 64 -10.64 8.11 -21.33
CA ALA A 64 -10.94 9.40 -21.92
C ALA A 64 -9.68 10.20 -22.31
N VAL A 65 -8.60 10.06 -21.51
CA VAL A 65 -7.34 10.79 -21.74
C VAL A 65 -6.41 10.04 -22.69
N THR A 66 -6.40 8.71 -22.64
CA THR A 66 -5.39 7.90 -23.36
C THR A 66 -5.89 7.30 -24.66
N GLY A 67 -7.20 7.17 -24.83
CA GLY A 67 -7.82 6.46 -25.95
C GLY A 67 -7.62 4.94 -25.91
N ASP A 68 -6.89 4.42 -24.93
CA ASP A 68 -6.64 2.98 -24.79
C ASP A 68 -7.92 2.27 -24.34
N GLN A 69 -8.45 1.38 -25.16
CA GLN A 69 -9.60 0.55 -24.78
C GLN A 69 -9.17 -0.48 -23.74
N VAL A 70 -9.91 -0.53 -22.62
CA VAL A 70 -9.81 -1.67 -21.71
C VAL A 70 -10.41 -2.87 -22.45
N GLN A 71 -9.61 -3.89 -22.71
CA GLN A 71 -10.10 -5.14 -23.30
C GLN A 71 -11.16 -5.74 -22.36
N GLU A 72 -12.42 -5.51 -22.69
CA GLU A 72 -13.54 -6.21 -22.08
C GLU A 72 -13.59 -7.60 -22.69
N GLY A 73 -13.26 -8.61 -21.93
CA GLY A 73 -13.48 -9.99 -22.36
C GLY A 73 -12.34 -10.95 -22.07
N GLY A 74 -12.10 -11.22 -20.81
CA GLY A 74 -11.21 -12.28 -20.38
C GLY A 74 -11.73 -12.99 -19.12
N LEU A 75 -11.20 -14.19 -18.88
CA LEU A 75 -11.43 -14.99 -17.66
C LEU A 75 -10.93 -14.30 -16.36
N LEU A 76 -10.29 -13.12 -16.50
CA LEU A 76 -9.73 -12.36 -15.40
C LEU A 76 -10.77 -11.39 -14.83
N SER A 77 -10.74 -11.18 -13.52
CA SER A 77 -11.56 -10.16 -12.89
C SER A 77 -11.17 -8.75 -13.37
N ALA A 78 -12.10 -7.79 -13.37
CA ALA A 78 -11.83 -6.41 -13.76
C ALA A 78 -10.66 -5.79 -12.96
N ALA A 79 -10.45 -6.23 -11.72
CA ALA A 79 -9.33 -5.80 -10.88
C ALA A 79 -7.99 -6.35 -11.37
N ASP A 80 -7.94 -7.62 -11.76
CA ASP A 80 -6.72 -8.25 -12.26
C ASP A 80 -6.32 -7.62 -13.60
N GLN A 81 -7.27 -7.37 -14.48
CA GLN A 81 -7.03 -6.66 -15.74
C GLN A 81 -6.46 -5.26 -15.51
N GLN A 82 -7.01 -4.51 -14.54
CA GLN A 82 -6.50 -3.19 -14.21
C GLN A 82 -5.10 -3.24 -13.60
N LEU A 83 -4.81 -4.24 -12.78
CA LEU A 83 -3.48 -4.44 -12.21
C LEU A 83 -2.46 -4.73 -13.32
N ILE A 84 -2.80 -5.58 -14.27
CA ILE A 84 -1.99 -5.87 -15.47
C ILE A 84 -1.80 -4.61 -16.30
N ASN A 85 -2.87 -3.87 -16.59
CA ASN A 85 -2.79 -2.63 -17.36
C ASN A 85 -1.92 -1.59 -16.66
N THR A 86 -2.06 -1.42 -15.35
CA THR A 86 -1.24 -0.50 -14.56
C THR A 86 0.22 -0.93 -14.57
N SER A 87 0.49 -2.22 -14.42
CA SER A 87 1.84 -2.78 -14.50
C SER A 87 2.47 -2.55 -15.87
N ASN A 88 1.74 -2.83 -16.95
CA ASN A 88 2.20 -2.60 -18.32
C ASN A 88 2.50 -1.13 -18.60
N ARG A 89 1.71 -0.20 -18.02
CA ARG A 89 1.96 1.23 -18.14
C ARG A 89 3.23 1.67 -17.43
N ILE A 90 3.41 1.20 -16.20
CA ILE A 90 4.64 1.45 -15.43
C ILE A 90 5.83 0.92 -16.23
N TRP A 91 5.74 -0.29 -16.75
CA TRP A 91 6.77 -0.87 -17.59
C TRP A 91 7.05 -0.02 -18.83
N LYS A 92 6.01 0.35 -19.57
CA LYS A 92 6.13 1.19 -20.78
C LYS A 92 6.78 2.54 -20.47
N LEU A 93 6.40 3.17 -19.36
CA LEU A 93 6.87 4.51 -19.00
C LEU A 93 8.33 4.52 -18.49
N PHE A 94 8.72 3.53 -17.69
CA PHE A 94 10.00 3.55 -16.97
C PHE A 94 11.06 2.63 -17.57
N VAL A 95 10.68 1.68 -18.36
CA VAL A 95 11.61 0.71 -18.97
C VAL A 95 11.58 0.82 -20.49
N ASP A 96 10.42 0.64 -21.08
CA ASP A 96 10.26 0.53 -22.53
C ASP A 96 10.62 1.82 -23.25
N ARG A 97 9.97 2.93 -22.91
CA ARG A 97 10.25 4.24 -23.52
C ARG A 97 11.70 4.72 -23.34
N PRO A 98 12.28 4.77 -22.12
CA PRO A 98 13.67 5.19 -21.95
C PRO A 98 14.64 4.30 -22.72
N TRP A 99 14.37 2.99 -22.79
CA TRP A 99 15.17 2.06 -23.56
C TRP A 99 15.07 2.37 -25.06
N THR A 100 13.86 2.52 -25.58
CA THR A 100 13.61 2.81 -26.99
C THR A 100 14.27 4.12 -27.44
N ILE A 101 14.20 5.14 -26.58
CA ILE A 101 14.83 6.42 -26.84
C ILE A 101 16.35 6.32 -26.76
N GLY A 102 16.86 5.62 -25.73
CA GLY A 102 18.30 5.40 -25.58
C GLY A 102 18.92 4.60 -26.72
N GLU A 103 18.22 3.59 -27.23
CA GLU A 103 18.71 2.75 -28.33
C GLU A 103 18.33 3.30 -29.71
N LEU A 104 17.12 3.79 -29.92
CA LEU A 104 16.58 4.12 -31.23
C LEU A 104 16.27 5.62 -31.43
N ASN A 105 16.56 6.45 -30.43
CA ASN A 105 16.27 7.91 -30.46
C ASN A 105 14.83 8.26 -30.84
N ARG A 106 13.90 7.34 -30.60
CA ARG A 106 12.45 7.53 -30.89
C ARG A 106 11.60 7.08 -29.72
N GLU A 107 10.45 7.74 -29.54
CA GLU A 107 9.48 7.40 -28.48
C GLU A 107 8.75 6.09 -28.73
N ASN A 108 8.45 5.85 -30.01
CA ASN A 108 7.78 4.65 -30.49
C ASN A 108 8.69 3.95 -31.51
N ALA A 109 8.95 2.70 -31.27
CA ALA A 109 9.80 1.88 -32.12
C ALA A 109 8.98 0.90 -33.00
N ASP A 110 7.65 0.88 -32.80
CA ASP A 110 6.78 -0.08 -33.50
C ASP A 110 6.76 0.17 -35.03
N ASP A 111 7.10 1.40 -35.43
CA ASP A 111 7.13 1.83 -36.84
C ASP A 111 8.48 1.54 -37.50
N ILE A 112 9.52 1.21 -36.72
CA ILE A 112 10.88 0.95 -37.24
C ILE A 112 10.99 -0.52 -37.58
N ARG A 113 10.92 -0.81 -38.87
CA ARG A 113 10.96 -2.17 -39.40
C ARG A 113 12.17 -2.38 -40.30
N VAL A 114 12.72 -3.57 -40.24
CA VAL A 114 13.85 -3.98 -41.08
C VAL A 114 13.46 -3.88 -42.53
N THR A 115 14.25 -3.15 -43.32
CA THR A 115 14.12 -3.08 -44.79
C THR A 115 14.65 -4.34 -45.46
N GLY A 116 14.41 -4.47 -46.76
CA GLY A 116 15.00 -5.57 -47.55
C GLY A 116 16.53 -5.57 -47.58
N GLU A 117 17.10 -4.37 -47.80
CA GLU A 117 18.57 -4.19 -47.85
C GLU A 117 19.24 -4.44 -46.50
N GLU A 118 18.62 -3.95 -45.42
CA GLU A 118 19.11 -4.25 -44.07
C GLU A 118 19.09 -5.73 -43.75
N ALA A 119 18.04 -6.47 -44.13
CA ALA A 119 17.97 -7.91 -43.92
C ALA A 119 19.05 -8.68 -44.70
N GLU A 120 19.32 -8.26 -45.93
CA GLU A 120 20.38 -8.87 -46.75
C GLU A 120 21.76 -8.63 -46.12
N GLU A 121 22.08 -7.40 -45.73
CA GLU A 121 23.38 -7.08 -45.12
C GLU A 121 23.54 -7.75 -43.76
N ILE A 122 22.47 -7.83 -42.92
CA ILE A 122 22.47 -8.59 -41.65
C ILE A 122 22.86 -10.07 -41.94
N GLN A 123 22.21 -10.68 -42.92
CA GLN A 123 22.49 -12.08 -43.26
C GLN A 123 23.91 -12.29 -43.83
N LYS A 124 24.42 -11.33 -44.57
CA LYS A 124 25.80 -11.35 -45.09
C LYS A 124 26.82 -11.27 -43.95
N LEU A 125 26.69 -10.25 -43.07
CA LEU A 125 27.58 -10.09 -41.91
C LEU A 125 27.47 -11.26 -40.94
N ALA A 126 26.29 -11.86 -40.79
CA ALA A 126 26.10 -13.04 -39.95
C ALA A 126 26.87 -14.27 -40.51
N ARG A 127 26.85 -14.46 -41.82
CA ARG A 127 27.62 -15.54 -42.48
C ARG A 127 29.13 -15.29 -42.38
N GLU A 128 29.59 -14.06 -42.61
CA GLU A 128 30.99 -13.67 -42.49
C GLU A 128 31.53 -13.84 -41.06
N GLY A 129 30.70 -13.57 -40.07
CA GLY A 129 31.05 -13.72 -38.67
C GLY A 129 30.77 -15.09 -38.06
N GLU A 130 30.32 -16.07 -38.86
CA GLU A 130 29.87 -17.39 -38.38
C GLU A 130 28.85 -17.32 -37.23
N VAL A 131 27.97 -16.29 -37.28
CA VAL A 131 26.94 -16.02 -36.24
C VAL A 131 25.59 -16.50 -36.75
N GLU A 132 24.91 -17.30 -35.96
CA GLU A 132 23.55 -17.72 -36.27
C GLU A 132 22.57 -16.55 -36.00
N LEU A 133 22.12 -15.90 -37.06
CA LEU A 133 21.19 -14.79 -37.01
C LEU A 133 20.30 -14.83 -38.26
N ASN A 134 19.00 -14.96 -38.04
CA ASN A 134 18.02 -15.00 -39.12
C ASN A 134 17.02 -13.86 -38.92
N VAL A 135 17.10 -12.87 -39.79
CA VAL A 135 16.22 -11.67 -39.73
C VAL A 135 15.49 -11.57 -41.06
N ARG A 136 14.21 -11.22 -41.01
CA ARG A 136 13.33 -11.07 -42.17
C ARG A 136 12.96 -9.61 -42.39
N PRO A 137 12.76 -9.17 -43.61
CA PRO A 137 12.19 -7.89 -43.91
C PRO A 137 10.82 -7.71 -43.23
N GLY A 138 10.56 -6.55 -42.63
CA GLY A 138 9.34 -6.24 -41.93
C GLY A 138 9.34 -6.61 -40.44
N GLU A 139 10.39 -7.27 -39.92
CA GLU A 139 10.55 -7.48 -38.48
C GLU A 139 10.80 -6.15 -37.75
N GLU A 140 10.38 -6.08 -36.47
CA GLU A 140 10.55 -4.85 -35.66
C GLU A 140 11.96 -4.78 -35.08
N TRP A 141 12.67 -3.70 -35.33
CA TRP A 141 14.02 -3.47 -34.81
C TRP A 141 14.07 -3.50 -33.28
N SER A 142 13.04 -2.97 -32.64
CA SER A 142 12.94 -2.99 -31.17
C SER A 142 12.93 -4.41 -30.61
N HIS A 143 12.23 -5.32 -31.27
CA HIS A 143 12.16 -6.73 -30.90
C HIS A 143 13.51 -7.42 -31.08
N LEU A 144 14.15 -7.23 -32.24
CA LEU A 144 15.46 -7.82 -32.55
C LEU A 144 16.54 -7.36 -31.55
N LEU A 145 16.61 -6.06 -31.26
CA LEU A 145 17.59 -5.53 -30.30
C LEU A 145 17.37 -6.00 -28.87
N ARG A 146 16.13 -6.32 -28.48
CA ARG A 146 15.82 -6.87 -27.15
C ARG A 146 16.11 -8.35 -27.03
N GLN A 147 16.04 -9.08 -28.13
CA GLN A 147 16.26 -10.52 -28.15
C GLN A 147 17.71 -10.90 -27.79
N TYR A 148 18.67 -10.03 -28.11
CA TYR A 148 20.08 -10.29 -27.89
C TYR A 148 20.68 -9.38 -26.82
N ALA A 149 21.44 -9.95 -25.88
CA ALA A 149 22.13 -9.18 -24.86
C ALA A 149 23.20 -8.24 -25.49
N PRO A 150 23.54 -7.12 -24.83
CA PRO A 150 24.50 -6.13 -25.36
C PRO A 150 25.88 -6.70 -25.71
N SER A 151 26.28 -7.79 -25.07
CA SER A 151 27.57 -8.45 -25.29
C SER A 151 27.52 -9.55 -26.36
N MET A 152 26.38 -9.79 -26.98
CA MET A 152 26.26 -10.85 -28.00
C MET A 152 26.68 -10.34 -29.37
N PRO A 153 27.38 -11.18 -30.18
CA PRO A 153 27.84 -10.80 -31.51
C PRO A 153 26.68 -10.50 -32.48
N GLN A 154 25.52 -11.13 -32.28
CA GLN A 154 24.30 -10.81 -33.01
C GLN A 154 23.92 -9.34 -32.88
N ARG A 155 23.98 -8.80 -31.65
CA ARG A 155 23.64 -7.40 -31.41
C ARG A 155 24.66 -6.43 -32.02
N ASP A 156 25.91 -6.81 -32.08
CA ASP A 156 26.94 -6.02 -32.75
C ASP A 156 26.70 -5.93 -34.24
N ILE A 157 26.28 -7.03 -34.89
CA ILE A 157 25.87 -7.04 -36.29
C ILE A 157 24.69 -6.13 -36.54
N LEU A 158 23.65 -6.27 -35.74
CA LEU A 158 22.45 -5.43 -35.84
C LEU A 158 22.75 -3.92 -35.69
N ARG A 159 23.65 -3.56 -34.78
CA ARG A 159 24.07 -2.16 -34.58
C ARG A 159 24.94 -1.65 -35.73
N LYS A 160 25.80 -2.50 -36.30
CA LYS A 160 26.61 -2.13 -37.47
C LYS A 160 25.71 -1.81 -38.67
N VAL A 161 24.71 -2.63 -38.92
CA VAL A 161 23.75 -2.39 -40.03
C VAL A 161 22.97 -1.11 -39.79
N LEU A 162 22.35 -0.90 -38.61
CA LEU A 162 21.63 0.31 -38.25
C LEU A 162 22.49 1.59 -38.33
N GLY A 163 23.78 1.49 -38.09
CA GLY A 163 24.71 2.61 -38.15
C GLY A 163 25.37 2.77 -39.54
N SER A 164 25.11 1.92 -40.51
CA SER A 164 25.76 1.99 -41.84
C SER A 164 25.13 3.10 -42.70
N PRO A 165 25.90 4.09 -43.17
CA PRO A 165 25.35 5.13 -44.04
C PRO A 165 25.17 4.64 -45.47
N ASP A 166 25.66 3.44 -45.83
CA ASP A 166 25.67 2.90 -47.20
C ASP A 166 24.41 2.05 -47.49
N ILE A 167 23.51 1.92 -46.55
CA ILE A 167 22.31 1.09 -46.64
C ILE A 167 21.07 1.98 -46.64
N ASP A 168 20.06 1.66 -47.44
CA ASP A 168 18.78 2.32 -47.41
C ASP A 168 17.96 1.87 -46.18
N HIS A 169 17.83 2.75 -45.21
CA HIS A 169 17.05 2.55 -43.98
C HIS A 169 15.58 2.95 -44.12
N GLY A 170 15.14 3.43 -45.29
CA GLY A 170 13.79 3.80 -45.54
C GLY A 170 13.30 4.98 -44.65
N ASN A 171 12.38 4.73 -43.74
CA ASN A 171 11.81 5.79 -42.89
C ASN A 171 12.61 6.09 -41.61
N HIS A 172 13.81 5.48 -41.44
CA HIS A 172 14.61 5.61 -40.20
C HIS A 172 16.09 5.92 -40.44
N ASP A 173 16.42 6.58 -41.57
CA ASP A 173 17.76 7.09 -41.90
C ASP A 173 18.36 7.99 -40.82
N ASP A 174 17.53 8.65 -40.03
CA ASP A 174 17.94 9.47 -38.88
C ASP A 174 18.65 8.70 -37.80
N LEU A 175 18.46 7.37 -37.73
CA LEU A 175 19.15 6.51 -36.76
C LEU A 175 20.61 6.33 -37.05
N VAL A 176 21.07 6.43 -38.32
CA VAL A 176 22.46 6.31 -38.71
C VAL A 176 23.35 7.26 -37.90
N GLY A 177 22.97 8.52 -37.82
CA GLY A 177 23.69 9.52 -37.02
C GLY A 177 23.70 9.20 -35.52
N HIS A 178 22.64 8.57 -35.00
CA HIS A 178 22.54 8.19 -33.61
C HIS A 178 23.49 7.03 -33.24
N PHE A 179 23.69 6.07 -34.14
CA PHE A 179 24.59 4.94 -33.91
C PHE A 179 26.06 5.26 -34.22
N TRP A 180 26.34 6.18 -35.17
CA TRP A 180 27.70 6.54 -35.59
C TRP A 180 28.34 7.69 -34.79
N GLY A 181 27.57 8.60 -34.32
CA GLY A 181 28.05 9.92 -33.96
C GLY A 181 28.08 10.27 -32.48
N GLY A 182 28.67 9.50 -31.61
CA GLY A 182 29.02 10.01 -30.27
C GLY A 182 27.84 10.23 -29.30
N SER A 183 26.73 9.56 -29.49
CA SER A 183 25.54 9.62 -28.59
C SER A 183 25.72 8.92 -27.22
N ALA A 184 26.93 8.41 -26.91
CA ALA A 184 27.20 7.70 -25.66
C ALA A 184 26.86 8.53 -24.41
N GLY A 185 27.19 9.83 -24.43
CA GLY A 185 26.86 10.74 -23.32
C GLY A 185 25.35 10.94 -23.16
N THR A 186 24.64 11.10 -24.26
CA THR A 186 23.17 11.27 -24.26
C THR A 186 22.49 9.99 -23.77
N ARG A 187 22.92 8.81 -24.25
CA ARG A 187 22.42 7.50 -23.79
C ARG A 187 22.65 7.31 -22.31
N PHE A 188 23.84 7.63 -21.83
CA PHE A 188 24.15 7.55 -20.38
C PHE A 188 23.26 8.49 -19.56
N LEU A 189 23.05 9.73 -20.03
CA LEU A 189 22.17 10.69 -19.35
C LEU A 189 20.72 10.19 -19.29
N ILE A 190 20.20 9.68 -20.41
CA ILE A 190 18.84 9.11 -20.48
C ILE A 190 18.72 7.93 -19.50
N ALA A 191 19.68 7.00 -19.51
CA ALA A 191 19.69 5.86 -18.60
C ALA A 191 19.76 6.28 -17.14
N LEU A 192 20.57 7.27 -16.80
CA LEU A 192 20.68 7.82 -15.45
C LEU A 192 19.37 8.48 -14.98
N LEU A 193 18.75 9.28 -15.85
CA LEU A 193 17.47 9.92 -15.54
C LEU A 193 16.33 8.89 -15.39
N ALA A 194 16.30 7.89 -16.25
CA ALA A 194 15.35 6.79 -16.15
C ALA A 194 15.53 5.99 -14.85
N LEU A 195 16.78 5.70 -14.47
CA LEU A 195 17.10 5.04 -13.20
C LEU A 195 16.62 5.87 -12.00
N LEU A 196 16.91 7.18 -12.01
CA LEU A 196 16.50 8.07 -10.93
C LEU A 196 14.97 8.17 -10.83
N ALA A 197 14.27 8.34 -11.95
CA ALA A 197 12.82 8.39 -12.00
C ALA A 197 12.20 7.05 -11.54
N SER A 198 12.76 5.92 -11.96
CA SER A 198 12.34 4.58 -11.52
C SER A 198 12.57 4.38 -10.02
N PHE A 199 13.66 4.89 -9.47
CA PHE A 199 13.91 4.84 -8.02
C PHE A 199 12.89 5.66 -7.24
N MET A 200 12.51 6.86 -7.70
CA MET A 200 11.47 7.68 -7.07
C MET A 200 10.10 7.00 -7.15
N LEU A 201 9.77 6.38 -8.28
CA LEU A 201 8.58 5.55 -8.44
C LEU A 201 8.58 4.39 -7.43
N LEU A 202 9.67 3.65 -7.33
CA LEU A 202 9.81 2.51 -6.41
C LEU A 202 9.60 2.94 -4.95
N LEU A 203 10.20 4.04 -4.53
CA LEU A 203 10.00 4.61 -3.19
C LEU A 203 8.54 4.96 -2.94
N PHE A 204 7.87 5.58 -3.90
CA PHE A 204 6.47 5.98 -3.78
C PHE A 204 5.54 4.76 -3.77
N VAL A 205 5.56 3.95 -4.83
CA VAL A 205 4.71 2.76 -4.99
C VAL A 205 4.99 1.74 -3.90
N GLY A 206 6.27 1.46 -3.62
CA GLY A 206 6.68 0.52 -2.58
C GLY A 206 6.18 0.92 -1.19
N THR A 207 6.26 2.22 -0.87
CA THR A 207 5.73 2.71 0.42
C THR A 207 4.21 2.58 0.49
N ILE A 208 3.48 2.93 -0.58
CA ILE A 208 2.01 2.82 -0.58
C ILE A 208 1.60 1.35 -0.54
N SER A 209 2.23 0.48 -1.32
CA SER A 209 1.98 -0.95 -1.29
C SER A 209 2.19 -1.55 0.09
N LEU A 210 3.26 -1.17 0.79
CA LEU A 210 3.50 -1.60 2.16
C LEU A 210 2.39 -1.14 3.11
N ILE A 211 1.93 0.11 2.99
CA ILE A 211 0.82 0.63 3.81
C ILE A 211 -0.49 -0.14 3.52
N LEU A 212 -0.77 -0.44 2.25
CA LEU A 212 -1.95 -1.22 1.86
C LEU A 212 -1.92 -2.64 2.43
N VAL A 213 -0.76 -3.31 2.40
CA VAL A 213 -0.58 -4.63 3.01
C VAL A 213 -0.77 -4.55 4.52
N LEU A 214 -0.11 -3.59 5.19
CA LEU A 214 -0.27 -3.40 6.64
C LEU A 214 -1.72 -3.09 7.04
N ALA A 215 -2.45 -2.30 6.25
CA ALA A 215 -3.87 -2.04 6.48
C ALA A 215 -4.71 -3.32 6.36
N GLN A 216 -4.37 -4.20 5.41
CA GLN A 216 -5.05 -5.49 5.26
C GLN A 216 -4.79 -6.41 6.45
N GLU A 217 -3.55 -6.54 6.89
CA GLU A 217 -3.18 -7.33 8.07
C GLU A 217 -3.83 -6.77 9.35
N MET A 218 -3.85 -5.45 9.52
CA MET A 218 -4.55 -4.82 10.64
C MET A 218 -6.06 -5.11 10.63
N ALA A 219 -6.71 -5.05 9.48
CA ALA A 219 -8.13 -5.38 9.39
C ALA A 219 -8.40 -6.84 9.79
N LEU A 220 -7.57 -7.77 9.33
CA LEU A 220 -7.67 -9.18 9.72
C LEU A 220 -7.45 -9.35 11.23
N ALA A 221 -6.45 -8.70 11.81
CA ALA A 221 -6.21 -8.74 13.26
C ALA A 221 -7.42 -8.19 14.05
N ILE A 222 -8.00 -7.08 13.61
CA ILE A 222 -9.21 -6.49 14.23
C ILE A 222 -10.38 -7.48 14.18
N ILE A 223 -10.56 -8.21 13.07
CA ILE A 223 -11.62 -9.20 12.91
C ILE A 223 -11.40 -10.42 13.82
N ILE A 224 -10.16 -10.91 13.92
CA ILE A 224 -9.82 -12.03 14.81
C ILE A 224 -10.11 -11.68 16.28
N LEU A 225 -9.96 -10.41 16.66
CA LEU A 225 -10.29 -9.93 18.00
C LEU A 225 -11.80 -9.75 18.23
N ALA A 226 -12.63 -9.82 17.20
CA ALA A 226 -14.08 -9.59 17.30
C ALA A 226 -14.77 -10.41 18.41
N PRO A 227 -14.54 -11.74 18.56
CA PRO A 227 -15.16 -12.53 19.62
C PRO A 227 -14.89 -12.00 21.02
N ILE A 228 -13.64 -11.58 21.28
CA ILE A 228 -13.23 -11.02 22.56
C ILE A 228 -13.92 -9.67 22.80
N VAL A 229 -13.95 -8.82 21.77
CA VAL A 229 -14.59 -7.50 21.84
C VAL A 229 -16.09 -7.62 22.07
N PHE A 230 -16.78 -8.56 21.40
CA PHE A 230 -18.20 -8.82 21.62
C PHE A 230 -18.48 -9.37 23.01
N LEU A 231 -17.65 -10.30 23.52
CA LEU A 231 -17.78 -10.83 24.87
C LEU A 231 -17.64 -9.70 25.92
N LEU A 232 -16.63 -8.85 25.78
CA LEU A 232 -16.43 -7.67 26.63
C LEU A 232 -17.48 -6.61 26.42
N GLY A 233 -18.07 -6.56 25.23
CA GLY A 233 -19.12 -5.61 24.84
C GLY A 233 -20.43 -5.79 25.60
N VAL A 234 -20.66 -6.98 26.17
CA VAL A 234 -21.83 -7.27 27.02
C VAL A 234 -21.69 -6.61 28.41
N LEU A 235 -20.47 -6.23 28.82
CA LEU A 235 -20.27 -5.58 30.11
C LEU A 235 -21.00 -4.24 30.20
N PRO A 236 -21.75 -4.01 31.30
CA PRO A 236 -22.48 -2.77 31.52
C PRO A 236 -21.54 -1.56 31.55
N GLU A 237 -22.02 -0.42 31.04
CA GLU A 237 -21.37 0.89 31.01
C GLU A 237 -20.18 1.08 30.09
N ARG A 238 -19.32 0.07 29.90
CA ARG A 238 -18.08 0.17 29.10
C ARG A 238 -18.08 -0.68 27.83
N GLY A 239 -18.84 -1.75 27.81
CA GLY A 239 -18.81 -2.73 26.72
C GLY A 239 -19.26 -2.16 25.37
N PHE A 240 -20.35 -1.42 25.35
CA PHE A 240 -20.87 -0.81 24.13
C PHE A 240 -19.89 0.21 23.53
N ALA A 241 -19.21 0.98 24.38
CA ALA A 241 -18.18 1.92 23.93
C ALA A 241 -16.98 1.18 23.26
N LEU A 242 -16.59 0.04 23.81
CA LEU A 242 -15.53 -0.81 23.24
C LEU A 242 -15.93 -1.35 21.86
N THR A 243 -17.14 -1.89 21.74
CA THR A 243 -17.66 -2.39 20.45
C THR A 243 -17.75 -1.29 19.40
N ARG A 244 -18.24 -0.09 19.79
CA ARG A 244 -18.26 1.07 18.90
C ARG A 244 -16.86 1.46 18.41
N LYS A 245 -15.87 1.50 19.30
CA LYS A 245 -14.46 1.76 18.93
C LYS A 245 -13.93 0.72 17.97
N TRP A 246 -14.21 -0.55 18.22
CA TRP A 246 -13.80 -1.65 17.35
C TRP A 246 -14.37 -1.49 15.93
N VAL A 247 -15.66 -1.20 15.80
CA VAL A 247 -16.30 -0.92 14.49
C VAL A 247 -15.62 0.27 13.81
N THR A 248 -15.39 1.35 14.56
CA THR A 248 -14.72 2.54 14.01
C THR A 248 -13.32 2.23 13.52
N TRP A 249 -12.56 1.39 14.21
CA TRP A 249 -11.23 0.96 13.78
C TRP A 249 -11.29 0.12 12.51
N LEU A 250 -12.23 -0.79 12.42
CA LEU A 250 -12.43 -1.60 11.22
C LEU A 250 -12.75 -0.72 10.01
N ILE A 251 -13.72 0.19 10.15
CA ILE A 251 -14.10 1.13 9.08
C ILE A 251 -12.93 2.05 8.72
N GLY A 252 -12.19 2.55 9.71
CA GLY A 252 -11.01 3.39 9.48
C GLY A 252 -9.91 2.67 8.70
N THR A 253 -9.68 1.39 8.99
CA THR A 253 -8.70 0.58 8.28
C THR A 253 -9.12 0.31 6.83
N LEU A 254 -10.41 0.00 6.60
CA LEU A 254 -10.98 -0.14 5.26
C LEU A 254 -10.90 1.18 4.47
N GLY A 255 -11.28 2.29 5.10
CA GLY A 255 -11.17 3.62 4.51
C GLY A 255 -9.75 4.00 4.13
N THR A 256 -8.79 3.64 4.95
CA THR A 256 -7.36 3.85 4.65
C THR A 256 -6.97 3.15 3.35
N LYS A 257 -7.37 1.89 3.16
CA LYS A 257 -7.07 1.14 1.92
C LYS A 257 -7.64 1.85 0.68
N VAL A 258 -8.88 2.32 0.75
CA VAL A 258 -9.54 3.04 -0.36
C VAL A 258 -8.81 4.33 -0.70
N VAL A 259 -8.49 5.14 0.32
CA VAL A 259 -7.84 6.44 0.12
C VAL A 259 -6.44 6.29 -0.47
N TYR A 260 -5.64 5.34 0.03
CA TYR A 260 -4.30 5.08 -0.51
C TYR A 260 -4.35 4.49 -1.92
N GLY A 261 -5.30 3.60 -2.20
CA GLY A 261 -5.52 3.06 -3.55
C GLY A 261 -5.87 4.16 -4.54
N PHE A 262 -6.82 5.04 -4.17
CA PHE A 262 -7.21 6.20 -5.00
C PHE A 262 -6.03 7.16 -5.22
N TYR A 263 -5.27 7.46 -4.17
CA TYR A 263 -4.09 8.32 -4.27
C TYR A 263 -3.02 7.76 -5.22
N LEU A 264 -2.75 6.46 -5.14
CA LEU A 264 -1.85 5.77 -6.06
C LEU A 264 -2.33 5.89 -7.51
N GLY A 265 -3.59 5.53 -7.75
CA GLY A 265 -4.16 5.57 -9.08
C GLY A 265 -4.20 6.97 -9.68
N LEU A 266 -4.56 7.99 -8.88
CA LEU A 266 -4.56 9.39 -9.32
C LEU A 266 -3.14 9.86 -9.68
N THR A 267 -2.14 9.51 -8.88
CA THR A 267 -0.75 9.88 -9.16
C THR A 267 -0.25 9.23 -10.45
N LEU A 268 -0.59 7.96 -10.68
CA LEU A 268 -0.26 7.26 -11.92
C LEU A 268 -0.96 7.87 -13.14
N LEU A 269 -2.23 8.27 -13.00
CA LEU A 269 -2.96 8.96 -14.05
C LEU A 269 -2.30 10.30 -14.42
N ILE A 270 -1.96 11.12 -13.44
CA ILE A 270 -1.27 12.40 -13.65
C ILE A 270 0.10 12.16 -14.31
N SER A 271 0.83 11.14 -13.87
CA SER A 271 2.11 10.75 -14.46
C SER A 271 2.00 10.42 -15.94
N ASP A 272 0.94 9.72 -16.36
CA ASP A 272 0.71 9.37 -17.76
C ASP A 272 0.34 10.60 -18.60
N ILE A 273 -0.46 11.52 -18.06
CA ILE A 273 -0.79 12.79 -18.72
C ILE A 273 0.48 13.63 -18.92
N VAL A 274 1.31 13.76 -17.90
CA VAL A 274 2.59 14.49 -17.98
C VAL A 274 3.52 13.85 -19.00
N ALA A 275 3.55 12.52 -19.02
CA ALA A 275 4.36 11.75 -19.96
C ALA A 275 3.95 11.95 -21.43
N ARG A 276 2.71 12.27 -21.72
CA ARG A 276 2.23 12.51 -23.10
C ARG A 276 2.36 13.98 -23.52
N GLY A 277 2.34 14.91 -22.57
CA GLY A 277 2.25 16.35 -22.85
C GLY A 277 3.58 17.04 -23.20
N SER A 278 4.72 16.45 -22.88
CA SER A 278 6.03 17.08 -23.07
C SER A 278 6.75 16.46 -24.28
N GLY A 279 6.93 17.22 -25.34
CA GLY A 279 7.64 16.77 -26.55
C GLY A 279 9.16 16.57 -26.38
N LEU A 280 9.74 16.85 -25.20
CA LEU A 280 11.15 16.67 -24.89
C LEU A 280 11.31 15.60 -23.80
N LEU A 281 11.78 14.46 -24.18
CA LEU A 281 11.93 13.22 -23.38
C LEU A 281 12.69 13.38 -22.08
N VAL A 282 13.80 14.13 -22.09
CA VAL A 282 14.59 14.40 -20.88
C VAL A 282 13.75 15.19 -19.87
N ILE A 283 13.02 16.19 -20.34
CA ILE A 283 12.14 17.01 -19.52
C ILE A 283 11.00 16.14 -18.95
N GLN A 284 10.43 15.25 -19.75
CA GLN A 284 9.39 14.34 -19.36
C GLN A 284 9.85 13.42 -18.19
N GLN A 285 11.02 12.80 -18.30
CA GLN A 285 11.56 11.94 -17.23
C GLN A 285 11.81 12.71 -15.94
N ILE A 286 12.30 13.94 -16.04
CA ILE A 286 12.51 14.82 -14.89
C ILE A 286 11.16 15.16 -14.22
N PHE A 287 10.14 15.55 -15.01
CA PHE A 287 8.83 15.90 -14.47
C PHE A 287 8.14 14.70 -13.82
N VAL A 288 8.19 13.52 -14.44
CA VAL A 288 7.63 12.29 -13.87
C VAL A 288 8.36 11.89 -12.59
N GLY A 289 9.68 11.92 -12.58
CA GLY A 289 10.47 11.66 -11.38
C GLY A 289 10.16 12.65 -10.26
N LEU A 290 10.07 13.95 -10.58
CA LEU A 290 9.70 15.00 -9.62
C LEU A 290 8.27 14.82 -9.09
N LEU A 291 7.32 14.43 -9.94
CA LEU A 291 5.93 14.14 -9.54
C LEU A 291 5.91 13.03 -8.48
N PHE A 292 6.58 11.89 -8.71
CA PHE A 292 6.64 10.79 -7.74
C PHE A 292 7.37 11.19 -6.48
N PHE A 293 8.42 11.99 -6.56
CA PHE A 293 9.12 12.52 -5.41
C PHE A 293 8.23 13.45 -4.58
N CYS A 294 7.54 14.39 -5.21
CA CYS A 294 6.57 15.26 -4.54
C CYS A 294 5.42 14.46 -3.92
N ALA A 295 4.86 13.51 -4.67
CA ALA A 295 3.84 12.62 -4.14
C ALA A 295 4.35 11.85 -2.92
N PHE A 296 5.56 11.33 -2.95
CA PHE A 296 6.17 10.66 -1.80
C PHE A 296 6.33 11.59 -0.59
N LEU A 297 6.83 12.81 -0.76
CA LEU A 297 7.02 13.78 0.33
C LEU A 297 5.68 14.25 0.93
N PHE A 298 4.73 14.60 0.08
CA PHE A 298 3.46 15.19 0.52
C PHE A 298 2.41 14.15 0.91
N ARG A 299 2.67 12.84 0.72
CA ARG A 299 1.71 11.75 1.00
C ARG A 299 1.00 11.88 2.35
N LYS A 300 1.75 12.17 3.43
CA LYS A 300 1.18 12.30 4.77
C LYS A 300 0.20 13.46 4.89
N LYS A 301 0.55 14.64 4.33
CA LYS A 301 -0.29 15.84 4.39
C LYS A 301 -1.56 15.67 3.57
N ILE A 302 -1.43 15.16 2.34
CA ILE A 302 -2.56 14.93 1.44
C ILE A 302 -3.54 13.92 2.05
N LEU A 303 -3.02 12.81 2.55
CA LEU A 303 -3.84 11.78 3.16
C LEU A 303 -4.51 12.22 4.46
N GLN A 304 -3.82 12.96 5.30
CA GLN A 304 -4.44 13.55 6.50
C GLN A 304 -5.58 14.49 6.13
N HIS A 305 -5.40 15.28 5.08
CA HIS A 305 -6.45 16.18 4.59
C HIS A 305 -7.65 15.41 4.02
N ILE A 306 -7.43 14.39 3.22
CA ILE A 306 -8.51 13.54 2.70
C ILE A 306 -9.22 12.77 3.82
N LEU A 307 -8.47 12.18 4.76
CA LEU A 307 -9.05 11.44 5.87
C LEU A 307 -9.83 12.34 6.83
N SER A 308 -9.47 13.61 6.96
CA SER A 308 -10.22 14.57 7.77
C SER A 308 -11.62 14.82 7.24
N PHE A 309 -11.87 14.71 5.93
CA PHE A 309 -13.21 14.79 5.34
C PHE A 309 -14.12 13.62 5.74
N PHE A 310 -13.53 12.46 6.06
CA PHE A 310 -14.29 11.28 6.46
C PHE A 310 -14.42 11.15 7.99
N GLU A 311 -13.92 12.13 8.76
CA GLU A 311 -13.82 12.06 10.24
C GLU A 311 -13.20 10.75 10.75
N ALA A 312 -12.50 10.03 9.89
CA ALA A 312 -11.87 8.76 10.23
C ALA A 312 -10.51 9.03 10.89
N PRO A 313 -10.27 8.54 12.12
CA PRO A 313 -8.99 8.70 12.77
C PRO A 313 -7.92 7.92 11.99
N THR A 314 -6.78 8.56 11.75
CA THR A 314 -5.64 7.88 11.12
C THR A 314 -5.12 6.75 12.02
N PRO A 315 -4.48 5.70 11.46
CA PRO A 315 -3.87 4.63 12.28
C PRO A 315 -2.91 5.15 13.35
N HIS A 316 -2.22 6.24 13.06
CA HIS A 316 -1.32 6.90 14.03
C HIS A 316 -2.10 7.61 15.15
N GLN A 317 -3.20 8.26 14.84
CA GLN A 317 -4.10 8.88 15.83
C GLN A 317 -4.79 7.81 16.67
N MET A 318 -5.21 6.69 16.08
CA MET A 318 -5.73 5.53 16.79
C MET A 318 -4.70 5.00 17.80
N TYR A 319 -3.46 4.81 17.38
CA TYR A 319 -2.39 4.36 18.26
C TYR A 319 -2.12 5.36 19.41
N GLN A 320 -2.09 6.65 19.11
CA GLN A 320 -1.85 7.69 20.13
C GLN A 320 -3.00 7.81 21.12
N THR A 321 -4.24 7.79 20.65
CA THR A 321 -5.43 7.79 21.54
C THR A 321 -5.47 6.55 22.41
N THR A 322 -5.22 5.37 21.86
CA THR A 322 -5.16 4.12 22.62
C THR A 322 -4.04 4.14 23.66
N LYS A 323 -2.85 4.62 23.28
CA LYS A 323 -1.73 4.76 24.21
C LYS A 323 -2.03 5.75 25.34
N ALA A 324 -2.63 6.90 25.02
CA ALA A 324 -3.02 7.90 26.03
C ALA A 324 -4.08 7.34 26.98
N GLU A 325 -5.12 6.67 26.46
CA GLU A 325 -6.18 6.06 27.28
C GLU A 325 -5.64 4.93 28.17
N VAL A 326 -4.77 4.06 27.63
CA VAL A 326 -4.14 3.00 28.42
C VAL A 326 -3.27 3.60 29.53
N THR A 327 -2.51 4.64 29.22
CA THR A 327 -1.68 5.33 30.22
C THR A 327 -2.51 6.01 31.29
N GLN A 328 -3.61 6.66 30.92
CA GLN A 328 -4.55 7.28 31.87
C GLN A 328 -5.19 6.23 32.77
N HIS A 329 -5.71 5.14 32.21
CA HIS A 329 -6.30 4.04 32.97
C HIS A 329 -5.27 3.37 33.93
N TRP A 330 -4.03 3.21 33.47
CA TRP A 330 -2.96 2.70 34.32
C TRP A 330 -2.72 3.63 35.51
N ASN A 331 -2.67 4.92 35.29
CA ASN A 331 -2.48 5.92 36.34
C ASN A 331 -3.67 5.95 37.32
N GLU A 332 -4.90 5.92 36.83
CA GLU A 332 -6.12 5.86 37.65
C GLU A 332 -6.16 4.56 38.48
N THR A 333 -5.80 3.43 37.89
CA THR A 333 -5.71 2.14 38.60
C THR A 333 -4.64 2.17 39.67
N LYS A 334 -3.48 2.76 39.38
CA LYS A 334 -2.38 2.93 40.33
C LYS A 334 -2.77 3.84 41.50
N GLU A 335 -3.49 4.93 41.21
CA GLU A 335 -4.00 5.84 42.24
C GLU A 335 -5.06 5.18 43.14
N SER A 336 -5.99 4.44 42.54
CA SER A 336 -6.99 3.64 43.27
C SER A 336 -6.31 2.57 44.14
N TRP A 337 -5.31 1.89 43.64
CA TRP A 337 -4.52 0.92 44.41
C TRP A 337 -3.79 1.59 45.58
N ASN A 338 -3.17 2.74 45.37
CA ASN A 338 -2.52 3.49 46.45
C ASN A 338 -3.52 3.95 47.53
N LYS A 339 -4.68 4.44 47.15
CA LYS A 339 -5.77 4.80 48.11
C LYS A 339 -6.24 3.59 48.92
N THR A 340 -6.37 2.43 48.25
CA THR A 340 -6.75 1.18 48.93
C THR A 340 -5.65 0.72 49.90
N LYS A 341 -4.39 0.82 49.49
CA LYS A 341 -3.24 0.50 50.36
C LYS A 341 -3.13 1.41 51.57
N GLU A 342 -3.39 2.72 51.39
CA GLU A 342 -3.41 3.66 52.50
C GLU A 342 -4.59 3.39 53.46
N SER A 343 -5.76 3.07 52.95
CA SER A 343 -6.92 2.72 53.79
C SER A 343 -6.66 1.43 54.58
N TRP A 344 -6.01 0.44 53.94
CA TRP A 344 -5.59 -0.79 54.58
C TRP A 344 -4.55 -0.53 55.69
N ASN A 345 -3.56 0.29 55.47
CA ASN A 345 -2.57 0.67 56.48
C ASN A 345 -3.21 1.40 57.67
N ARG A 346 -4.11 2.35 57.41
CA ARG A 346 -4.90 3.03 58.47
C ARG A 346 -5.72 2.04 59.30
N THR A 347 -6.32 1.04 58.68
CA THR A 347 -7.10 0.01 59.37
C THR A 347 -6.17 -0.90 60.20
N LYS A 348 -5.01 -1.24 59.67
CA LYS A 348 -4.00 -2.01 60.38
C LYS A 348 -3.43 -1.27 61.61
N ASP A 349 -3.22 0.03 61.48
CA ASP A 349 -2.75 0.85 62.59
C ASP A 349 -3.80 1.01 63.69
N LYS A 350 -5.08 1.20 63.30
CA LYS A 350 -6.19 1.14 64.28
C LYS A 350 -6.30 -0.22 64.94
N ALA A 351 -6.17 -1.29 64.21
CA ALA A 351 -6.19 -2.65 64.80
C ALA A 351 -5.04 -2.86 65.79
N LYS A 352 -3.83 -2.33 65.54
CA LYS A 352 -2.72 -2.35 66.51
C LYS A 352 -3.00 -1.54 67.78
N GLN A 353 -3.75 -0.47 67.69
CA GLN A 353 -4.18 0.31 68.88
C GLN A 353 -5.18 -0.45 69.75
N TRP A 354 -6.04 -1.25 69.13
CA TRP A 354 -7.06 -2.03 69.84
C TRP A 354 -6.55 -3.34 70.45
N TRP A 355 -5.35 -3.81 70.03
CA TRP A 355 -4.74 -5.01 70.58
C TRP A 355 -3.61 -4.63 71.54
N PRO A 356 -3.90 -4.61 72.85
CA PRO A 356 -2.87 -4.27 73.82
C PRO A 356 -1.75 -5.29 73.71
N LYS A 357 -0.51 -4.80 73.63
CA LYS A 357 0.69 -5.68 73.67
C LYS A 357 0.58 -6.56 74.89
N ARG A 358 0.45 -7.86 74.73
CA ARG A 358 0.60 -8.82 75.83
C ARG A 358 1.92 -8.50 76.49
N LYS A 359 1.85 -8.17 77.81
CA LYS A 359 3.08 -8.04 78.60
C LYS A 359 3.87 -9.32 78.51
N PRO A 360 5.20 -9.29 78.35
CA PRO A 360 6.03 -10.49 78.40
C PRO A 360 5.77 -11.18 79.74
N LYS A 361 5.62 -12.51 79.73
CA LYS A 361 5.47 -13.34 80.88
C LYS A 361 6.79 -13.22 81.65
N PRO A 362 6.76 -13.02 83.01
CA PRO A 362 7.98 -12.99 83.81
C PRO A 362 8.64 -14.36 83.69
N GLU A 363 9.94 -14.35 83.36
CA GLU A 363 10.81 -15.55 83.47
C GLU A 363 10.73 -16.03 84.89
N SER A 364 10.32 -17.28 85.12
CA SER A 364 10.45 -17.97 86.36
C SER A 364 11.87 -18.36 86.50
N ASP A 365 12.56 -17.76 87.47
CA ASP A 365 13.85 -18.25 87.99
C ASP A 365 13.67 -19.71 88.48
N GLU A 366 14.13 -20.65 87.70
CA GLU A 366 14.41 -22.00 88.18
C GLU A 366 15.78 -21.95 88.86
N GLU A 367 15.70 -21.85 90.24
CA GLU A 367 16.84 -22.15 91.06
C GLU A 367 17.24 -23.63 90.96
N THR A 368 18.49 -23.78 90.69
CA THR A 368 19.26 -25.03 90.80
C THR A 368 19.20 -25.62 92.20
N GLU A 369 18.94 -26.94 92.32
CA GLU A 369 19.64 -27.90 93.20
C GLU A 369 19.90 -29.21 92.45
#